data_1f5484707e492553b87a11676ef8b2e7
#
_entry.id   1f5484707e492553b87a11676ef8b2e7
#
_cell.length_a   1.000
_cell.length_b   1.000
_cell.length_c   1.000
_cell.angle_alpha   90.00
_cell.angle_beta   90.00
_cell.angle_gamma   90.00
#
_symmetry.space_group_name_H-M   'P 1'
#
loop_
_entity.id
_entity.type
_entity.pdbx_description
1 polymer ?
#
loop_
_entity_poly.entity_id
_entity_poly.type
_entity_poly.pdbx_seq_one_letter_code
_entity_poly.pdbx_strand_id
1 'polypeptide(L)'
;MDRYLYRIVQSLRTALPEEAVARTARATGLVERSGDIDSAPFFWNFLIGTTQSDGSVAKVNDLYETFTDHNAAYSSIQQWITPELKQLLLQTVAHLSVEVGVTDHNLGGRFDRFRDVLIADTTDCTLSPVSFDDFPGYSDDHAGAQLHMIESLGSRAPIAASITDVRTDELDELQIEDWITGSL
;
A
#
# COMPACT_ATOMS: atom_id res chain seq x y z
N MET A 1 -5.44 -18.03 -8.76
CA MET A 1 -5.24 -17.19 -7.55
C MET A 1 -4.97 -18.11 -6.37
N ASP A 2 -3.90 -17.86 -5.61
CA ASP A 2 -3.58 -18.63 -4.39
C ASP A 2 -4.75 -18.52 -3.40
N ARG A 3 -5.09 -19.63 -2.73
CA ARG A 3 -6.16 -19.70 -1.71
C ARG A 3 -5.92 -18.73 -0.54
N TYR A 4 -4.66 -18.49 -0.22
CA TYR A 4 -4.27 -17.56 0.85
C TYR A 4 -4.55 -16.11 0.43
N LEU A 5 -4.10 -15.71 -0.76
CA LEU A 5 -4.36 -14.38 -1.31
C LEU A 5 -5.86 -14.10 -1.46
N TYR A 6 -6.64 -15.08 -1.91
CA TYR A 6 -8.09 -14.95 -1.97
C TYR A 6 -8.71 -14.60 -0.62
N ARG A 7 -8.28 -15.27 0.45
CA ARG A 7 -8.79 -15.00 1.81
C ARG A 7 -8.42 -13.60 2.29
N ILE A 8 -7.19 -13.15 2.04
CA ILE A 8 -6.75 -11.79 2.36
C ILE A 8 -7.64 -10.76 1.64
N VAL A 9 -7.80 -10.89 0.34
CA VAL A 9 -8.63 -9.97 -0.46
C VAL A 9 -10.07 -9.94 0.04
N GLN A 10 -10.66 -11.07 0.40
CA GLN A 10 -12.02 -11.10 0.96
C GLN A 10 -12.11 -10.41 2.33
N SER A 11 -11.11 -10.61 3.20
CA SER A 11 -11.06 -9.92 4.49
C SER A 11 -10.93 -8.41 4.31
N LEU A 12 -10.05 -7.98 3.41
CA LEU A 12 -9.88 -6.57 3.08
C LEU A 12 -11.16 -5.95 2.49
N ARG A 13 -11.85 -6.63 1.58
CA ARG A 13 -13.12 -6.16 1.02
C ARG A 13 -14.22 -6.02 2.09
N THR A 14 -14.19 -6.84 3.13
CA THR A 14 -15.12 -6.72 4.26
C THR A 14 -14.81 -5.48 5.09
N ALA A 15 -13.53 -5.23 5.38
CA ALA A 15 -13.09 -4.05 6.14
C ALA A 15 -13.19 -2.75 5.31
N LEU A 16 -13.07 -2.84 3.99
CA LEU A 16 -13.13 -1.71 3.07
C LEU A 16 -14.19 -1.97 1.97
N PRO A 17 -15.47 -1.68 2.22
CA PRO A 17 -16.54 -1.83 1.24
C PRO A 17 -16.33 -0.98 -0.01
N GLU A 18 -16.88 -1.41 -1.14
CA GLU A 18 -16.73 -0.72 -2.44
C GLU A 18 -17.19 0.74 -2.41
N GLU A 19 -18.25 1.04 -1.64
CA GLU A 19 -18.74 2.40 -1.45
C GLU A 19 -17.73 3.30 -0.70
N ALA A 20 -16.95 2.72 0.21
CA ALA A 20 -15.89 3.43 0.91
C ALA A 20 -14.74 3.76 -0.05
N VAL A 21 -14.31 2.80 -0.86
CA VAL A 21 -13.31 3.03 -1.91
C VAL A 21 -13.78 4.10 -2.89
N ALA A 22 -15.00 3.99 -3.41
CA ALA A 22 -15.55 4.95 -4.37
C ALA A 22 -15.67 6.37 -3.78
N ARG A 23 -16.03 6.48 -2.50
CA ARG A 23 -16.10 7.76 -1.79
C ARG A 23 -14.70 8.37 -1.62
N THR A 24 -13.71 7.58 -1.23
CA THR A 24 -12.33 8.02 -1.06
C THR A 24 -11.71 8.41 -2.41
N ALA A 25 -11.98 7.67 -3.48
CA ALA A 25 -11.52 7.99 -4.83
C ALA A 25 -12.03 9.36 -5.33
N ARG A 26 -13.27 9.71 -4.98
CA ARG A 26 -13.79 11.07 -5.25
C ARG A 26 -13.13 12.13 -4.39
N ALA A 27 -12.93 11.84 -3.10
CA ALA A 27 -12.32 12.77 -2.16
C ALA A 27 -10.86 13.10 -2.50
N THR A 28 -10.13 12.15 -3.08
CA THR A 28 -8.74 12.33 -3.53
C THR A 28 -8.63 12.97 -4.91
N GLY A 29 -9.73 13.13 -5.64
CA GLY A 29 -9.74 13.66 -7.00
C GLY A 29 -9.41 12.63 -8.09
N LEU A 30 -9.20 11.35 -7.74
CA LEU A 30 -8.98 10.28 -8.72
C LEU A 30 -10.18 10.15 -9.68
N VAL A 31 -11.39 10.41 -9.20
CA VAL A 31 -12.62 10.42 -9.98
C VAL A 31 -13.26 11.81 -9.91
N GLU A 32 -13.04 12.62 -10.93
CA GLU A 32 -13.70 13.93 -11.07
C GLU A 32 -15.08 13.83 -11.73
N ARG A 33 -15.25 12.89 -12.65
CA ARG A 33 -16.48 12.65 -13.41
C ARG A 33 -16.75 11.16 -13.56
N SER A 34 -18.01 10.77 -13.73
CA SER A 34 -18.34 9.42 -14.13
C SER A 34 -17.73 9.11 -15.50
N GLY A 35 -16.90 8.08 -15.57
CA GLY A 35 -16.22 7.61 -16.77
C GLY A 35 -16.45 6.11 -16.98
N ASP A 36 -15.74 5.55 -17.94
CA ASP A 36 -15.86 4.13 -18.33
C ASP A 36 -15.19 3.18 -17.31
N ILE A 37 -14.43 3.73 -16.36
CA ILE A 37 -13.74 2.95 -15.32
C ILE A 37 -14.37 3.22 -13.97
N ASP A 38 -14.83 2.14 -13.32
CA ASP A 38 -15.30 2.17 -11.94
C ASP A 38 -14.12 2.10 -10.95
N SER A 39 -14.07 3.04 -10.01
CA SER A 39 -12.95 3.20 -9.10
C SER A 39 -12.78 2.02 -8.12
N ALA A 40 -13.84 1.43 -7.63
CA ALA A 40 -13.73 0.33 -6.68
C ALA A 40 -13.25 -0.96 -7.35
N PRO A 41 -13.83 -1.43 -8.46
CA PRO A 41 -13.24 -2.53 -9.23
C PRO A 41 -11.81 -2.25 -9.68
N PHE A 42 -11.51 -1.03 -10.16
CA PHE A 42 -10.14 -0.66 -10.54
C PHE A 42 -9.17 -0.82 -9.37
N PHE A 43 -9.49 -0.25 -8.21
CA PHE A 43 -8.67 -0.33 -7.01
C PHE A 43 -8.36 -1.78 -6.62
N TRP A 44 -9.37 -2.66 -6.57
CA TRP A 44 -9.16 -4.05 -6.20
C TRP A 44 -8.35 -4.84 -7.25
N ASN A 45 -8.60 -4.58 -8.53
CA ASN A 45 -7.84 -5.23 -9.61
C ASN A 45 -6.40 -4.69 -9.68
N PHE A 46 -6.18 -3.42 -9.34
CA PHE A 46 -4.84 -2.86 -9.19
C PHE A 46 -4.06 -3.56 -8.07
N LEU A 47 -4.63 -3.67 -6.88
CA LEU A 47 -3.99 -4.37 -5.75
C LEU A 47 -3.69 -5.84 -6.08
N ILE A 48 -4.65 -6.56 -6.64
CA ILE A 48 -4.47 -7.97 -7.00
C ILE A 48 -3.45 -8.11 -8.13
N GLY A 49 -3.53 -7.29 -9.16
CA GLY A 49 -2.63 -7.32 -10.31
C GLY A 49 -1.18 -7.03 -9.93
N THR A 50 -0.95 -6.05 -9.08
CA THR A 50 0.40 -5.70 -8.61
C THR A 50 0.99 -6.75 -7.67
N THR A 51 0.17 -7.46 -6.88
CA THR A 51 0.65 -8.51 -5.98
C THR A 51 0.87 -9.87 -6.64
N GLN A 52 0.24 -10.14 -7.78
CA GLN A 52 0.36 -11.43 -8.49
C GLN A 52 1.39 -11.43 -9.62
N SER A 53 1.87 -10.29 -10.03
CA SER A 53 2.79 -10.12 -11.14
C SER A 53 3.89 -9.11 -10.78
N ASP A 54 4.79 -8.89 -11.69
CA ASP A 54 5.82 -7.86 -11.64
C ASP A 54 5.31 -6.41 -11.68
N GLY A 55 4.06 -6.16 -11.25
CA GLY A 55 3.42 -4.84 -11.28
C GLY A 55 2.94 -4.42 -12.68
N SER A 56 2.78 -5.37 -13.61
CA SER A 56 2.39 -5.09 -14.98
C SER A 56 0.99 -4.47 -15.08
N VAL A 57 0.91 -3.29 -15.70
CA VAL A 57 -0.36 -2.62 -16.03
C VAL A 57 -1.24 -3.49 -16.95
N ALA A 58 -0.63 -4.29 -17.81
CA ALA A 58 -1.36 -5.25 -18.67
C ALA A 58 -2.14 -6.25 -17.80
N LYS A 59 -1.55 -6.74 -16.71
CA LYS A 59 -2.23 -7.66 -15.81
C LYS A 59 -3.38 -7.01 -15.06
N VAL A 60 -3.23 -5.75 -14.66
CA VAL A 60 -4.32 -4.97 -14.06
C VAL A 60 -5.48 -4.84 -15.05
N ASN A 61 -5.18 -4.55 -16.33
CA ASN A 61 -6.19 -4.45 -17.39
C ASN A 61 -6.94 -5.77 -17.60
N ASP A 62 -6.22 -6.89 -17.75
CA ASP A 62 -6.80 -8.23 -17.92
C ASP A 62 -7.74 -8.59 -16.75
N LEU A 63 -7.32 -8.26 -15.53
CA LEU A 63 -8.15 -8.51 -14.34
C LEU A 63 -9.38 -7.61 -14.33
N TYR A 64 -9.22 -6.33 -14.65
CA TYR A 64 -10.34 -5.39 -14.71
C TYR A 64 -11.41 -5.87 -15.70
N GLU A 65 -11.02 -6.22 -16.92
CA GLU A 65 -11.93 -6.77 -17.94
C GLU A 65 -12.59 -8.07 -17.49
N THR A 66 -11.82 -8.96 -16.85
CA THR A 66 -12.34 -10.26 -16.38
C THR A 66 -13.38 -10.12 -15.28
N PHE A 67 -13.20 -9.14 -14.36
CA PHE A 67 -14.06 -9.02 -13.18
C PHE A 67 -15.18 -7.99 -13.30
N THR A 68 -15.18 -7.14 -14.34
CA THR A 68 -16.19 -6.09 -14.49
C THR A 68 -17.09 -6.29 -15.69
N ASP A 69 -16.80 -7.21 -16.59
CA ASP A 69 -17.41 -7.33 -17.93
C ASP A 69 -17.33 -6.04 -18.78
N HIS A 70 -16.45 -5.11 -18.39
CA HIS A 70 -16.19 -3.85 -19.10
C HIS A 70 -14.83 -3.91 -19.79
N ASN A 71 -14.81 -3.64 -21.09
CA ASN A 71 -13.57 -3.44 -21.82
C ASN A 71 -13.03 -2.05 -21.55
N ALA A 72 -11.94 -1.97 -20.81
CA ALA A 72 -11.18 -0.74 -20.65
C ALA A 72 -9.97 -0.75 -21.59
N ALA A 73 -9.73 0.33 -22.31
CA ALA A 73 -8.51 0.43 -23.08
C ALA A 73 -7.30 0.43 -22.14
N TYR A 74 -6.23 -0.28 -22.50
CA TYR A 74 -4.98 -0.30 -21.73
C TYR A 74 -4.48 1.11 -21.37
N SER A 75 -4.58 2.05 -22.34
CA SER A 75 -4.23 3.45 -22.10
C SER A 75 -5.09 4.13 -21.03
N SER A 76 -6.36 3.72 -20.90
CA SER A 76 -7.26 4.25 -19.87
C SER A 76 -6.84 3.78 -18.49
N ILE A 77 -6.50 2.50 -18.33
CA ILE A 77 -5.95 1.94 -17.10
C ILE A 77 -4.64 2.66 -16.71
N GLN A 78 -3.76 2.88 -17.69
CA GLN A 78 -2.49 3.58 -17.48
C GLN A 78 -2.70 5.03 -17.02
N GLN A 79 -3.69 5.74 -17.54
CA GLN A 79 -4.04 7.11 -17.15
C GLN A 79 -4.54 7.24 -15.71
N TRP A 80 -4.97 6.14 -15.10
CA TRP A 80 -5.40 6.11 -13.70
C TRP A 80 -4.26 5.92 -12.71
N ILE A 81 -3.03 5.64 -13.18
CA ILE A 81 -1.83 5.58 -12.34
C ILE A 81 -1.29 7.00 -12.15
N THR A 82 -1.85 7.69 -11.20
CA THR A 82 -1.65 9.13 -10.96
C THR A 82 -1.30 9.40 -9.49
N PRO A 83 -0.86 10.61 -9.15
CA PRO A 83 -0.69 11.01 -7.74
C PRO A 83 -1.96 10.85 -6.90
N GLU A 84 -3.14 11.00 -7.49
CA GLU A 84 -4.43 10.82 -6.82
C GLU A 84 -4.67 9.35 -6.46
N LEU A 85 -4.23 8.40 -7.29
CA LEU A 85 -4.23 6.97 -6.95
C LEU A 85 -3.33 6.70 -5.74
N LYS A 86 -2.14 7.31 -5.69
CA LYS A 86 -1.26 7.22 -4.51
C LYS A 86 -1.99 7.72 -3.25
N GLN A 87 -2.70 8.84 -3.33
CA GLN A 87 -3.48 9.38 -2.20
C GLN A 87 -4.62 8.43 -1.79
N LEU A 88 -5.32 7.82 -2.74
CA LEU A 88 -6.32 6.80 -2.46
C LEU A 88 -5.72 5.62 -1.69
N LEU A 89 -4.58 5.11 -2.15
CA LEU A 89 -3.89 3.99 -1.51
C LEU A 89 -3.47 4.35 -0.07
N LEU A 90 -2.86 5.52 0.13
CA LEU A 90 -2.42 5.97 1.46
C LEU A 90 -3.60 6.14 2.43
N GLN A 91 -4.70 6.76 1.99
CA GLN A 91 -5.89 6.91 2.84
C GLN A 91 -6.55 5.57 3.15
N THR A 92 -6.51 4.63 2.21
CA THR A 92 -7.01 3.27 2.43
C THR A 92 -6.17 2.53 3.45
N VAL A 93 -4.84 2.60 3.36
CA VAL A 93 -3.93 2.00 4.36
C VAL A 93 -4.17 2.61 5.73
N ALA A 94 -4.26 3.94 5.83
CA ALA A 94 -4.54 4.62 7.08
C ALA A 94 -5.88 4.17 7.71
N HIS A 95 -6.94 4.05 6.89
CA HIS A 95 -8.24 3.56 7.34
C HIS A 95 -8.16 2.12 7.87
N LEU A 96 -7.55 1.22 7.10
CA LEU A 96 -7.40 -0.18 7.50
C LEU A 96 -6.53 -0.33 8.74
N SER A 97 -5.49 0.49 8.91
CA SER A 97 -4.64 0.47 10.10
C SER A 97 -5.40 0.86 11.37
N VAL A 98 -6.33 1.82 11.28
CA VAL A 98 -7.21 2.18 12.39
C VAL A 98 -8.18 1.02 12.71
N GLU A 99 -8.81 0.41 11.73
CA GLU A 99 -9.74 -0.70 11.92
C GLU A 99 -9.06 -1.95 12.52
N VAL A 100 -7.83 -2.25 12.10
CA VAL A 100 -7.04 -3.38 12.62
C VAL A 100 -6.44 -3.05 13.99
N GLY A 101 -5.98 -1.79 14.19
CA GLY A 101 -5.29 -1.33 15.40
C GLY A 101 -6.18 -1.16 16.64
N VAL A 102 -7.51 -1.28 16.50
CA VAL A 102 -8.46 -1.16 17.63
C VAL A 102 -8.39 -2.34 18.61
N THR A 103 -7.73 -3.44 18.25
CA THR A 103 -7.54 -4.58 19.15
C THR A 103 -6.28 -4.38 20.00
N ASP A 104 -6.48 -3.86 21.20
CA ASP A 104 -5.43 -3.77 22.23
C ASP A 104 -5.01 -5.21 22.61
N HIS A 105 -3.86 -5.65 22.11
CA HIS A 105 -3.30 -6.94 22.45
C HIS A 105 -2.33 -6.76 23.62
N ASN A 106 -2.67 -7.34 24.77
CA ASN A 106 -1.70 -7.49 25.85
C ASN A 106 -0.52 -8.35 25.33
N LEU A 107 0.66 -7.75 25.23
CA LEU A 107 1.86 -8.41 24.73
C LEU A 107 2.32 -9.57 25.64
N GLY A 108 1.89 -9.56 26.91
CA GLY A 108 2.14 -10.63 27.88
C GLY A 108 3.62 -10.83 28.28
N GLY A 109 3.84 -11.45 29.42
CA GLY A 109 5.14 -11.95 29.84
C GLY A 109 6.22 -10.87 29.99
N ARG A 110 7.32 -10.96 29.24
CA ARG A 110 8.47 -10.04 29.37
C ARG A 110 8.17 -8.62 28.88
N PHE A 111 7.14 -8.45 28.10
CA PHE A 111 6.77 -7.18 27.47
C PHE A 111 5.68 -6.41 28.23
N ASP A 112 5.08 -6.98 29.29
CA ASP A 112 4.04 -6.35 30.10
C ASP A 112 4.43 -4.97 30.70
N ARG A 113 5.72 -4.74 30.83
CA ARG A 113 6.28 -3.47 31.35
C ARG A 113 6.40 -2.36 30.31
N PHE A 114 6.22 -2.69 29.03
CA PHE A 114 6.29 -1.73 27.95
C PHE A 114 4.88 -1.37 27.50
N ARG A 115 4.67 -0.12 27.15
CA ARG A 115 3.41 0.36 26.60
C ARG A 115 3.15 -0.28 25.21
N ASP A 116 4.21 -0.40 24.44
CA ASP A 116 4.19 -1.05 23.13
C ASP A 116 5.59 -1.54 22.77
N VAL A 117 5.71 -2.38 21.78
CA VAL A 117 6.96 -2.80 21.16
C VAL A 117 6.84 -2.54 19.67
N LEU A 118 7.72 -1.70 19.16
CA LEU A 118 7.74 -1.32 17.76
C LEU A 118 8.79 -2.15 17.03
N ILE A 119 8.43 -2.63 15.83
CA ILE A 119 9.34 -3.28 14.91
C ILE A 119 9.48 -2.36 13.70
N ALA A 120 10.71 -1.92 13.43
CA ALA A 120 11.06 -1.26 12.19
C ALA A 120 11.64 -2.29 11.22
N ASP A 121 11.19 -2.28 10.00
CA ASP A 121 11.68 -3.16 8.93
C ASP A 121 11.75 -2.40 7.62
N THR A 122 12.69 -2.81 6.78
CA THR A 122 12.93 -2.19 5.50
C THR A 122 13.00 -3.26 4.42
N THR A 123 12.30 -3.01 3.32
CA THR A 123 12.25 -3.94 2.18
C THR A 123 12.66 -3.22 0.90
N ASP A 124 13.69 -3.75 0.23
CA ASP A 124 14.16 -3.23 -1.05
C ASP A 124 13.32 -3.80 -2.21
N CYS A 125 12.99 -2.92 -3.13
CA CYS A 125 12.29 -3.25 -4.37
C CYS A 125 13.10 -2.78 -5.58
N THR A 126 13.45 -3.68 -6.48
CA THR A 126 14.04 -3.30 -7.77
C THR A 126 12.95 -2.72 -8.67
N LEU A 127 13.22 -1.55 -9.23
CA LEU A 127 12.30 -0.87 -10.14
C LEU A 127 12.82 -0.94 -11.59
N SER A 128 11.93 -0.59 -12.53
CA SER A 128 12.32 -0.41 -13.93
C SER A 128 13.37 0.69 -14.04
N PRO A 129 14.40 0.54 -14.91
CA PRO A 129 15.39 1.59 -15.14
C PRO A 129 14.83 2.96 -15.53
N VAL A 130 13.63 3.01 -16.06
CA VAL A 130 12.93 4.27 -16.38
C VAL A 130 12.63 5.13 -15.14
N SER A 131 12.64 4.53 -13.95
CA SER A 131 12.42 5.22 -12.67
C SER A 131 13.70 5.71 -12.01
N PHE A 132 14.85 5.63 -12.69
CA PHE A 132 16.17 5.92 -12.11
C PHE A 132 16.28 7.37 -11.60
N ASP A 133 15.70 8.32 -12.30
CA ASP A 133 15.80 9.74 -11.92
C ASP A 133 15.09 10.04 -10.59
N ASP A 134 13.99 9.33 -10.30
CA ASP A 134 13.20 9.48 -9.06
C ASP A 134 13.68 8.52 -7.95
N PHE A 135 14.17 7.35 -8.33
CA PHE A 135 14.57 6.27 -7.43
C PHE A 135 15.92 5.67 -7.86
N PRO A 136 17.03 6.37 -7.68
CA PRO A 136 18.35 5.84 -8.02
C PRO A 136 18.66 4.58 -7.22
N GLY A 137 19.09 3.52 -7.93
CA GLY A 137 19.50 2.26 -7.33
C GLY A 137 20.93 2.29 -6.78
N TYR A 138 21.39 1.18 -6.25
CA TYR A 138 22.78 1.04 -5.75
C TYR A 138 23.84 1.19 -6.85
N SER A 139 23.48 0.94 -8.11
CA SER A 139 24.33 1.14 -9.29
C SER A 139 23.62 2.04 -10.30
N ASP A 140 24.42 2.65 -11.19
CA ASP A 140 23.94 3.67 -12.13
C ASP A 140 23.03 3.11 -13.25
N ASP A 141 22.86 1.81 -13.34
CA ASP A 141 22.06 1.13 -14.35
C ASP A 141 20.76 0.53 -13.77
N HIS A 142 20.51 0.69 -12.46
CA HIS A 142 19.34 0.14 -11.79
C HIS A 142 18.60 1.21 -11.01
N ALA A 143 17.27 1.16 -11.05
CA ALA A 143 16.41 1.91 -10.14
C ALA A 143 15.99 1.02 -8.98
N GLY A 144 15.83 1.59 -7.79
CA GLY A 144 15.43 0.85 -6.61
C GLY A 144 14.71 1.72 -5.60
N ALA A 145 13.60 1.22 -5.07
CA ALA A 145 12.88 1.83 -3.98
C ALA A 145 13.03 1.00 -2.71
N GLN A 146 13.01 1.68 -1.59
CA GLN A 146 13.05 1.10 -0.27
C GLN A 146 11.75 1.44 0.46
N LEU A 147 11.02 0.41 0.90
CA LEU A 147 9.84 0.56 1.74
C LEU A 147 10.27 0.45 3.20
N HIS A 148 10.14 1.53 3.93
CA HIS A 148 10.33 1.56 5.38
C HIS A 148 8.97 1.38 6.06
N MET A 149 8.89 0.53 7.06
CA MET A 149 7.67 0.27 7.80
C MET A 149 7.95 0.17 9.30
N ILE A 150 7.09 0.78 10.10
CA ILE A 150 7.08 0.60 11.56
C ILE A 150 5.76 -0.08 11.92
N GLU A 151 5.86 -1.22 12.58
CA GLU A 151 4.73 -2.00 13.06
C GLU A 151 4.68 -2.00 14.59
N SER A 152 3.48 -1.82 15.15
CA SER A 152 3.21 -2.03 16.57
C SER A 152 2.85 -3.48 16.83
N LEU A 153 3.56 -4.14 17.73
CA LEU A 153 3.19 -5.48 18.20
C LEU A 153 1.94 -5.47 19.07
N GLY A 154 1.69 -4.37 19.79
CA GLY A 154 0.51 -4.20 20.61
C GLY A 154 -0.77 -4.13 19.79
N SER A 155 -0.78 -3.35 18.73
CA SER A 155 -1.93 -3.25 17.81
C SER A 155 -1.89 -4.26 16.67
N ARG A 156 -0.74 -4.87 16.38
CA ARG A 156 -0.48 -5.72 15.20
C ARG A 156 -0.79 -5.02 13.88
N ALA A 157 -0.50 -3.74 13.82
CA ALA A 157 -0.77 -2.90 12.67
C ALA A 157 0.45 -2.04 12.32
N PRO A 158 0.64 -1.72 11.03
CA PRO A 158 1.59 -0.71 10.66
C PRO A 158 1.14 0.66 11.20
N ILE A 159 2.05 1.39 11.82
CA ILE A 159 1.81 2.73 12.36
C ILE A 159 2.48 3.81 11.52
N ALA A 160 3.49 3.46 10.76
CA ALA A 160 4.12 4.33 9.77
C ALA A 160 4.65 3.53 8.60
N ALA A 161 4.65 4.16 7.43
CA ALA A 161 5.31 3.64 6.24
C ALA A 161 5.76 4.80 5.36
N SER A 162 6.96 4.69 4.78
CA SER A 162 7.47 5.62 3.77
C SER A 162 8.20 4.86 2.66
N ILE A 163 8.38 5.53 1.53
CA ILE A 163 9.09 4.99 0.38
C ILE A 163 10.15 6.01 -0.02
N THR A 164 11.39 5.54 -0.09
CA THR A 164 12.56 6.31 -0.53
C THR A 164 13.29 5.59 -1.65
N ASP A 165 14.33 6.19 -2.20
CA ASP A 165 15.32 5.43 -2.98
C ASP A 165 16.17 4.55 -2.06
N VAL A 166 16.80 3.50 -2.62
CA VAL A 166 17.57 2.53 -1.83
C VAL A 166 18.92 3.08 -1.32
N ARG A 167 19.28 4.31 -1.63
CA ARG A 167 20.49 4.98 -1.11
C ARG A 167 20.21 5.77 0.17
N THR A 168 18.94 5.96 0.51
CA THR A 168 18.52 6.67 1.74
C THR A 168 18.88 5.82 2.96
N ASP A 169 19.50 6.46 3.96
CA ASP A 169 19.81 5.77 5.21
C ASP A 169 18.51 5.47 5.99
N GLU A 170 18.33 4.22 6.37
CA GLU A 170 17.15 3.74 7.07
C GLU A 170 16.92 4.47 8.40
N LEU A 171 17.99 4.75 9.14
CA LEU A 171 17.88 5.42 10.45
C LEU A 171 17.48 6.88 10.31
N ASP A 172 17.95 7.55 9.25
CA ASP A 172 17.59 8.93 8.97
C ASP A 172 16.12 9.06 8.58
N GLU A 173 15.59 8.11 7.77
CA GLU A 173 14.20 8.15 7.31
C GLU A 173 13.21 7.80 8.43
N LEU A 174 13.50 6.80 9.24
CA LEU A 174 12.59 6.35 10.28
C LEU A 174 12.46 7.33 11.46
N GLN A 175 13.37 8.31 11.59
CA GLN A 175 13.36 9.32 12.67
C GLN A 175 12.99 8.71 14.04
N ILE A 176 13.67 7.60 14.38
CA ILE A 176 13.32 6.71 15.49
C ILE A 176 13.17 7.49 16.82
N GLU A 177 13.88 8.60 16.96
CA GLU A 177 13.83 9.46 18.17
C GLU A 177 12.41 9.99 18.44
N ASP A 178 11.62 10.28 17.40
CA ASP A 178 10.26 10.79 17.56
C ASP A 178 9.28 9.70 18.03
N TRP A 179 9.57 8.44 17.75
CA TRP A 179 8.74 7.29 18.11
C TRP A 179 9.05 6.75 19.51
N ILE A 180 10.27 6.91 19.98
CA ILE A 180 10.73 6.41 21.29
C ILE A 180 10.21 7.27 22.45
N THR A 181 9.91 8.55 22.24
CA THR A 181 9.40 9.46 23.27
C THR A 181 8.02 9.03 23.77
N GLY A 182 7.98 8.03 24.65
CA GLY A 182 6.78 7.50 25.29
C GLY A 182 6.61 5.98 25.19
N SER A 183 7.52 5.27 24.52
CA SER A 183 7.46 3.82 24.29
C SER A 183 8.45 3.01 25.14
N LEU A 184 9.28 3.66 25.99
CA LEU A 184 10.17 2.99 26.95
C LEU A 184 9.54 2.88 28.32
#